data_47371f0539df9bbe27e859ed222d3220
#
_entry.id   47371f0539df9bbe27e859ed222d3220
#
_cell.length_a   1.000
_cell.length_b   1.000
_cell.length_c   1.000
_cell.angle_alpha   90.00
_cell.angle_beta   90.00
_cell.angle_gamma   90.00
#
_symmetry.space_group_name_H-M   'P 1'
#
loop_
_entity.id
_entity.type
_entity.pdbx_description
1 polymer ?
#
loop_
_entity_poly.entity_id
_entity_poly.type
_entity_poly.pdbx_seq_one_letter_code
_entity_poly.pdbx_strand_id
1 'polypeptide(L)'
;LLALLWSAVAAYILYAGTTAQRLRAARTVCKVEIEVVDSSSMGYLVSGRMVRGWIAQSGIKTKGTAVDKVPLTQIEEMIARNGFVERVDAYVSYDGVLHVDISQRRPLVRLLVNGVDSYVTAEGYVFAAPRASSLYVPVVTGSYRPPFPAAYEGPVRAHIDIESAKVDKRIAELEREKYPLYRRELQNDRNLSALRRMRVKKQWWRLESSAEFDKRVGELRRHKVEMRRKYRYEARMIQQGIDRIARQQEAERLKQKKLEKSYEDFMKLLTFVATVAVSYTHLRAHETVLD
;
A
#
# COMPACT_ATOMS: atom_id res chain seq x y z
N LEU A 1 -56.12 31.66 -21.83
CA LEU A 1 -54.97 32.29 -22.49
C LEU A 1 -53.64 31.95 -21.78
N LEU A 2 -53.52 32.15 -20.46
CA LEU A 2 -52.30 31.91 -19.69
C LEU A 2 -51.84 30.45 -19.77
N ALA A 3 -52.77 29.49 -19.63
CA ALA A 3 -52.47 28.05 -19.72
C ALA A 3 -51.98 27.63 -21.12
N LEU A 4 -52.51 28.21 -22.17
CA LEU A 4 -52.05 27.97 -23.55
C LEU A 4 -50.64 28.52 -23.79
N LEU A 5 -50.32 29.67 -23.20
CA LEU A 5 -49.01 30.27 -23.29
C LEU A 5 -47.95 29.41 -22.58
N TRP A 6 -48.27 28.91 -21.38
CA TRP A 6 -47.39 28.02 -20.64
C TRP A 6 -47.22 26.66 -21.32
N SER A 7 -48.28 26.11 -21.95
CA SER A 7 -48.14 24.87 -22.72
C SER A 7 -47.27 25.04 -23.97
N ALA A 8 -47.35 26.19 -24.64
CA ALA A 8 -46.48 26.50 -25.79
C ALA A 8 -45.01 26.65 -25.36
N VAL A 9 -44.74 27.31 -24.22
CA VAL A 9 -43.37 27.42 -23.66
C VAL A 9 -42.83 26.07 -23.27
N ALA A 10 -43.61 25.24 -22.60
CA ALA A 10 -43.22 23.89 -22.25
C ALA A 10 -42.90 23.01 -23.48
N ALA A 11 -43.78 23.07 -24.50
CA ALA A 11 -43.52 22.38 -25.76
C ALA A 11 -42.26 22.86 -26.49
N TYR A 12 -42.02 24.18 -26.49
CA TYR A 12 -40.79 24.74 -27.05
C TYR A 12 -39.54 24.28 -26.31
N ILE A 13 -39.57 24.26 -24.96
CA ILE A 13 -38.41 23.79 -24.14
C ILE A 13 -38.14 22.30 -24.42
N LEU A 14 -39.19 21.48 -24.48
CA LEU A 14 -39.06 20.06 -24.83
C LEU A 14 -38.49 19.87 -26.24
N TYR A 15 -39.02 20.60 -27.22
CA TYR A 15 -38.53 20.56 -28.60
C TYR A 15 -37.07 21.03 -28.70
N ALA A 16 -36.74 22.15 -28.08
CA ALA A 16 -35.36 22.67 -28.05
C ALA A 16 -34.42 21.71 -27.33
N GLY A 17 -34.83 21.08 -26.23
CA GLY A 17 -34.06 20.06 -25.51
C GLY A 17 -33.77 18.82 -26.35
N THR A 18 -34.81 18.27 -27.04
CA THR A 18 -34.64 17.08 -27.90
C THR A 18 -33.79 17.37 -29.13
N THR A 19 -33.91 18.55 -29.74
CA THR A 19 -33.07 18.95 -30.89
C THR A 19 -31.62 19.19 -30.45
N ALA A 20 -31.39 19.82 -29.32
CA ALA A 20 -30.03 20.00 -28.76
C ALA A 20 -29.37 18.65 -28.45
N GLN A 21 -30.08 17.67 -27.88
CA GLN A 21 -29.60 16.33 -27.66
C GLN A 21 -29.24 15.59 -28.95
N ARG A 22 -30.10 15.69 -29.98
CA ARG A 22 -29.83 15.08 -31.30
C ARG A 22 -28.59 15.68 -31.97
N LEU A 23 -28.41 17.00 -31.89
CA LEU A 23 -27.23 17.69 -32.41
C LEU A 23 -25.95 17.30 -31.66
N ARG A 24 -26.05 17.10 -30.36
CA ARG A 24 -24.90 16.58 -29.56
C ARG A 24 -24.56 15.14 -29.94
N ALA A 25 -25.54 14.27 -30.04
CA ALA A 25 -25.37 12.86 -30.41
C ALA A 25 -24.83 12.66 -31.83
N ALA A 26 -25.09 13.60 -32.73
CA ALA A 26 -24.57 13.57 -34.12
C ALA A 26 -23.11 14.02 -34.25
N ARG A 27 -22.54 14.62 -33.21
CA ARG A 27 -21.13 15.08 -33.24
C ARG A 27 -20.20 13.90 -33.03
N THR A 28 -19.20 13.82 -33.90
CA THR A 28 -18.15 12.81 -33.81
C THR A 28 -16.78 13.48 -33.60
N VAL A 29 -15.89 12.75 -32.95
CA VAL A 29 -14.48 13.20 -32.77
C VAL A 29 -13.81 13.22 -34.14
N CYS A 30 -13.40 14.41 -34.58
CA CYS A 30 -12.73 14.63 -35.86
C CYS A 30 -11.20 14.58 -35.74
N LYS A 31 -10.66 15.04 -34.61
CA LYS A 31 -9.20 15.18 -34.38
C LYS A 31 -8.86 14.78 -32.94
N VAL A 32 -7.61 14.32 -32.76
CA VAL A 32 -7.03 14.09 -31.42
C VAL A 32 -5.81 14.97 -31.29
N GLU A 33 -5.84 15.89 -30.34
CA GLU A 33 -4.73 16.73 -29.95
C GLU A 33 -4.17 16.26 -28.62
N ILE A 34 -2.85 16.14 -28.55
CA ILE A 34 -2.15 15.70 -27.37
C ILE A 34 -1.12 16.75 -27.03
N GLU A 35 -1.28 17.35 -25.88
CA GLU A 35 -0.38 18.38 -25.38
C GLU A 35 0.33 17.88 -24.12
N VAL A 36 1.66 18.06 -24.09
CA VAL A 36 2.46 17.85 -22.87
C VAL A 36 2.65 19.23 -22.24
N VAL A 37 1.88 19.50 -21.20
CA VAL A 37 1.75 20.83 -20.57
C VAL A 37 3.02 21.26 -19.82
N ASP A 38 4.01 20.38 -19.71
CA ASP A 38 5.20 20.63 -18.91
C ASP A 38 6.34 21.22 -19.75
N SER A 39 6.71 22.46 -19.46
CA SER A 39 7.82 23.20 -20.08
C SER A 39 9.13 23.06 -19.27
N SER A 40 9.45 21.87 -18.73
CA SER A 40 10.68 21.72 -17.97
C SER A 40 11.92 21.79 -18.86
N SER A 41 12.94 22.54 -18.42
CA SER A 41 14.27 22.62 -19.08
C SER A 41 15.05 21.27 -18.99
N MET A 42 14.53 20.28 -18.23
CA MET A 42 15.17 19.00 -18.00
C MET A 42 14.95 17.98 -19.13
N GLY A 43 14.10 18.27 -20.11
CA GLY A 43 13.75 17.38 -21.22
C GLY A 43 12.39 16.66 -21.03
N TYR A 44 11.99 15.93 -22.07
CA TYR A 44 10.70 15.27 -22.12
C TYR A 44 10.86 13.75 -22.01
N LEU A 45 10.14 13.14 -21.08
CA LEU A 45 9.98 11.67 -20.96
C LEU A 45 8.80 11.18 -21.79
N VAL A 46 7.77 12.01 -21.95
CA VAL A 46 6.55 11.72 -22.69
C VAL A 46 6.47 12.62 -23.92
N SER A 47 6.17 12.03 -25.05
CA SER A 47 5.91 12.78 -26.28
C SER A 47 4.51 12.47 -26.81
N GLY A 48 3.90 13.43 -27.50
CA GLY A 48 2.59 13.22 -28.12
C GLY A 48 2.57 12.05 -29.13
N ARG A 49 3.72 11.66 -29.70
CA ARG A 49 3.85 10.46 -30.54
C ARG A 49 3.71 9.18 -29.72
N MET A 50 4.34 9.10 -28.53
CA MET A 50 4.24 7.95 -27.63
C MET A 50 2.81 7.76 -27.17
N VAL A 51 2.16 8.84 -26.77
CA VAL A 51 0.76 8.78 -26.27
C VAL A 51 -0.20 8.34 -27.39
N ARG A 52 -0.03 8.85 -28.60
CA ARG A 52 -0.78 8.32 -29.76
C ARG A 52 -0.57 6.84 -29.99
N GLY A 53 0.67 6.36 -29.79
CA GLY A 53 0.99 4.93 -29.84
C GLY A 53 0.24 4.12 -28.76
N TRP A 54 0.20 4.61 -27.54
CA TRP A 54 -0.51 3.96 -26.44
C TRP A 54 -2.01 3.89 -26.69
N ILE A 55 -2.64 4.99 -27.16
CA ILE A 55 -4.05 5.00 -27.53
C ILE A 55 -4.32 4.03 -28.69
N ALA A 56 -3.46 3.96 -29.69
CA ALA A 56 -3.62 3.02 -30.81
C ALA A 56 -3.50 1.56 -30.35
N GLN A 57 -2.55 1.24 -29.47
CA GLN A 57 -2.35 -0.11 -28.92
C GLN A 57 -3.49 -0.57 -28.01
N SER A 58 -4.16 0.37 -27.31
CA SER A 58 -5.29 0.04 -26.45
C SER A 58 -6.53 -0.42 -27.20
N GLY A 59 -6.59 -0.23 -28.53
CA GLY A 59 -7.74 -0.56 -29.35
C GLY A 59 -8.94 0.39 -29.18
N ILE A 60 -8.80 1.46 -28.40
CA ILE A 60 -9.86 2.46 -28.19
C ILE A 60 -10.04 3.29 -29.48
N LYS A 61 -11.22 3.17 -30.09
CA LYS A 61 -11.58 4.02 -31.23
C LYS A 61 -11.96 5.41 -30.75
N THR A 62 -11.11 6.38 -31.04
CA THR A 62 -11.36 7.79 -30.70
C THR A 62 -11.96 8.53 -31.88
N LYS A 63 -11.28 8.55 -33.03
CA LYS A 63 -11.68 9.27 -34.23
C LYS A 63 -12.94 8.66 -34.87
N GLY A 64 -13.92 9.49 -35.20
CA GLY A 64 -15.19 9.04 -35.78
C GLY A 64 -16.20 8.48 -34.76
N THR A 65 -15.83 8.41 -33.49
CA THR A 65 -16.77 8.00 -32.41
C THR A 65 -17.60 9.20 -31.98
N ALA A 66 -18.90 8.98 -31.67
CA ALA A 66 -19.75 10.03 -31.14
C ALA A 66 -19.18 10.56 -29.82
N VAL A 67 -19.22 11.86 -29.61
CA VAL A 67 -18.62 12.54 -28.44
C VAL A 67 -19.08 11.91 -27.13
N ASP A 68 -20.38 11.61 -27.01
CA ASP A 68 -20.96 11.01 -25.81
C ASP A 68 -20.51 9.55 -25.55
N LYS A 69 -19.91 8.90 -26.56
CA LYS A 69 -19.47 7.50 -26.49
C LYS A 69 -17.96 7.35 -26.37
N VAL A 70 -17.22 8.45 -26.33
CA VAL A 70 -15.76 8.39 -26.12
C VAL A 70 -15.48 8.00 -24.66
N PRO A 71 -14.74 6.91 -24.39
CA PRO A 71 -14.48 6.46 -23.03
C PRO A 71 -13.31 7.26 -22.43
N LEU A 72 -13.54 8.55 -22.10
CA LEU A 72 -12.52 9.48 -21.61
C LEU A 72 -11.78 8.91 -20.39
N THR A 73 -12.49 8.43 -19.39
CA THR A 73 -11.90 7.85 -18.17
C THR A 73 -10.99 6.67 -18.48
N GLN A 74 -11.36 5.81 -19.45
CA GLN A 74 -10.49 4.68 -19.83
C GLN A 74 -9.22 5.16 -20.53
N ILE A 75 -9.30 6.24 -21.31
CA ILE A 75 -8.13 6.86 -21.93
C ILE A 75 -7.20 7.43 -20.86
N GLU A 76 -7.76 8.17 -19.91
CA GLU A 76 -7.01 8.74 -18.78
C GLU A 76 -6.33 7.64 -17.94
N GLU A 77 -7.07 6.63 -17.52
CA GLU A 77 -6.53 5.50 -16.74
C GLU A 77 -5.42 4.75 -17.48
N MET A 78 -5.60 4.52 -18.78
CA MET A 78 -4.62 3.81 -19.59
C MET A 78 -3.32 4.61 -19.71
N ILE A 79 -3.41 5.93 -19.94
CA ILE A 79 -2.24 6.80 -20.02
C ILE A 79 -1.58 6.95 -18.64
N ALA A 80 -2.36 7.13 -17.57
CA ALA A 80 -1.87 7.28 -16.20
C ALA A 80 -1.14 6.03 -15.65
N ARG A 81 -1.35 4.85 -16.26
CA ARG A 81 -0.59 3.63 -15.90
C ARG A 81 0.90 3.72 -16.26
N ASN A 82 1.28 4.64 -17.13
CA ASN A 82 2.69 4.83 -17.47
C ASN A 82 3.38 5.64 -16.37
N GLY A 83 4.40 5.08 -15.76
CA GLY A 83 5.12 5.69 -14.63
C GLY A 83 5.65 7.11 -14.88
N PHE A 84 5.83 7.50 -16.14
CA PHE A 84 6.28 8.86 -16.53
C PHE A 84 5.20 9.92 -16.39
N VAL A 85 3.92 9.52 -16.34
CA VAL A 85 2.77 10.42 -16.32
C VAL A 85 2.36 10.71 -14.89
N GLU A 86 2.25 11.99 -14.55
CA GLU A 86 1.77 12.43 -13.23
C GLU A 86 0.26 12.65 -13.25
N ARG A 87 -0.21 13.37 -14.28
CA ARG A 87 -1.62 13.70 -14.45
C ARG A 87 -2.01 13.68 -15.92
N VAL A 88 -3.23 13.26 -16.18
CA VAL A 88 -3.87 13.28 -17.50
C VAL A 88 -5.25 13.87 -17.35
N ASP A 89 -5.57 14.79 -18.23
CA ASP A 89 -6.91 15.35 -18.37
C ASP A 89 -7.35 15.16 -19.83
N ALA A 90 -8.40 14.37 -20.07
CA ALA A 90 -8.95 14.15 -21.40
C ALA A 90 -10.35 14.75 -21.51
N TYR A 91 -10.58 15.57 -22.51
CA TYR A 91 -11.87 16.20 -22.77
C TYR A 91 -12.11 16.40 -24.25
N VAL A 92 -13.38 16.48 -24.65
CA VAL A 92 -13.74 16.79 -26.03
C VAL A 92 -14.29 18.21 -26.10
N SER A 93 -13.66 19.03 -26.91
CA SER A 93 -14.07 20.40 -27.15
C SER A 93 -15.33 20.48 -28.03
N TYR A 94 -15.95 21.67 -28.08
CA TYR A 94 -17.19 21.87 -28.81
C TYR A 94 -17.10 21.59 -30.31
N ASP A 95 -15.93 21.80 -30.91
CA ASP A 95 -15.60 21.56 -32.33
C ASP A 95 -15.31 20.09 -32.66
N GLY A 96 -15.43 19.18 -31.68
CA GLY A 96 -15.20 17.74 -31.85
C GLY A 96 -13.73 17.32 -31.79
N VAL A 97 -12.86 18.14 -31.21
CA VAL A 97 -11.46 17.78 -30.98
C VAL A 97 -11.34 17.11 -29.61
N LEU A 98 -10.75 15.92 -29.56
CA LEU A 98 -10.35 15.27 -28.33
C LEU A 98 -8.99 15.83 -27.89
N HIS A 99 -8.98 16.57 -26.80
CA HIS A 99 -7.78 17.07 -26.16
C HIS A 99 -7.34 16.07 -25.08
N VAL A 100 -6.03 15.83 -25.01
CA VAL A 100 -5.40 15.01 -23.98
C VAL A 100 -4.20 15.78 -23.46
N ASP A 101 -4.40 16.41 -22.31
CA ASP A 101 -3.40 17.22 -21.63
C ASP A 101 -2.66 16.35 -20.60
N ILE A 102 -1.34 16.33 -20.71
CA ILE A 102 -0.51 15.43 -19.93
C ILE A 102 0.55 16.23 -19.18
N SER A 103 0.58 16.04 -17.87
CA SER A 103 1.69 16.48 -17.03
C SER A 103 2.63 15.29 -16.78
N GLN A 104 3.90 15.46 -17.11
CA GLN A 104 4.90 14.42 -16.84
C GLN A 104 5.46 14.53 -15.42
N ARG A 105 5.88 13.40 -14.83
CA ARG A 105 6.56 13.40 -13.54
C ARG A 105 7.92 14.07 -13.65
N ARG A 106 8.27 14.83 -12.61
CA ARG A 106 9.56 15.50 -12.48
C ARG A 106 10.45 14.71 -11.52
N PRO A 107 11.41 13.94 -12.03
CA PRO A 107 12.33 13.25 -11.16
C PRO A 107 13.31 14.24 -10.52
N LEU A 108 13.61 13.99 -9.25
CA LEU A 108 14.64 14.69 -8.50
C LEU A 108 16.01 14.04 -8.70
N VAL A 109 16.03 12.71 -8.82
CA VAL A 109 17.26 11.92 -8.84
C VAL A 109 17.07 10.64 -9.67
N ARG A 110 18.15 10.18 -10.30
CA ARG A 110 18.25 8.82 -10.85
C ARG A 110 19.05 7.94 -9.92
N LEU A 111 18.48 6.82 -9.52
CA LEU A 111 19.15 5.79 -8.72
C LEU A 111 19.75 4.74 -9.66
N LEU A 112 21.06 4.58 -9.61
CA LEU A 112 21.78 3.52 -10.32
C LEU A 112 22.55 2.70 -9.29
N VAL A 113 21.85 1.86 -8.54
CA VAL A 113 22.37 1.15 -7.36
C VAL A 113 21.85 -0.29 -7.31
N ASN A 114 22.72 -1.27 -7.10
CA ASN A 114 22.36 -2.68 -6.87
C ASN A 114 21.32 -3.25 -7.88
N GLY A 115 21.47 -2.93 -9.16
CA GLY A 115 20.57 -3.38 -10.23
C GLY A 115 19.27 -2.59 -10.35
N VAL A 116 19.07 -1.56 -9.54
CA VAL A 116 17.99 -0.56 -9.69
C VAL A 116 18.47 0.51 -10.67
N ASP A 117 17.70 0.77 -11.73
CA ASP A 117 17.85 1.90 -12.63
C ASP A 117 16.50 2.60 -12.75
N SER A 118 16.26 3.55 -11.86
CA SER A 118 14.97 4.18 -11.71
C SER A 118 15.11 5.67 -11.42
N TYR A 119 14.15 6.44 -11.86
CA TYR A 119 13.96 7.83 -11.45
C TYR A 119 13.11 7.89 -10.19
N VAL A 120 13.38 8.88 -9.36
CA VAL A 120 12.63 9.13 -8.13
C VAL A 120 12.26 10.61 -8.05
N THR A 121 10.99 10.91 -7.76
CA THR A 121 10.52 12.27 -7.51
C THR A 121 10.84 12.73 -6.08
N ALA A 122 10.66 14.01 -5.81
CA ALA A 122 10.85 14.57 -4.46
C ALA A 122 9.90 13.94 -3.40
N GLU A 123 8.71 13.53 -3.83
CA GLU A 123 7.69 12.88 -3.01
C GLU A 123 7.95 11.38 -2.79
N GLY A 124 9.04 10.85 -3.38
CA GLY A 124 9.38 9.44 -3.27
C GLY A 124 8.56 8.52 -4.18
N TYR A 125 8.11 9.01 -5.34
CA TYR A 125 7.55 8.15 -6.38
C TYR A 125 8.66 7.61 -7.27
N VAL A 126 8.71 6.30 -7.46
CA VAL A 126 9.72 5.58 -8.26
C VAL A 126 9.12 5.14 -9.59
N PHE A 127 9.87 5.31 -10.67
CA PHE A 127 9.53 4.80 -11.99
C PHE A 127 10.79 4.42 -12.78
N ALA A 128 10.66 3.44 -13.68
CA ALA A 128 11.79 2.92 -14.43
C ALA A 128 12.43 3.99 -15.32
N ALA A 129 13.74 3.99 -15.43
CA ALA A 129 14.45 4.86 -16.37
C ALA A 129 14.25 4.35 -17.82
N PRO A 130 13.77 5.18 -18.78
CA PRO A 130 13.61 4.75 -20.15
C PRO A 130 14.99 4.55 -20.80
N ARG A 131 15.13 3.48 -21.59
CA ARG A 131 16.40 3.16 -22.26
C ARG A 131 16.81 4.16 -23.35
N ALA A 132 15.84 4.83 -23.95
CA ALA A 132 16.06 5.68 -25.12
C ALA A 132 16.23 7.16 -24.79
N SER A 133 15.93 7.60 -23.57
CA SER A 133 16.02 8.99 -23.16
C SER A 133 16.56 9.10 -21.74
N SER A 134 17.30 10.16 -21.46
CA SER A 134 17.81 10.44 -20.11
C SER A 134 17.52 11.90 -19.79
N LEU A 135 17.03 12.13 -18.58
CA LEU A 135 16.84 13.47 -18.05
C LEU A 135 18.12 13.97 -17.38
N TYR A 136 18.31 15.26 -17.39
CA TYR A 136 19.43 15.91 -16.69
C TYR A 136 19.07 16.07 -15.21
N VAL A 137 19.36 15.03 -14.44
CA VAL A 137 19.15 14.98 -12.99
C VAL A 137 20.36 14.36 -12.29
N PRO A 138 20.61 14.66 -11.00
CA PRO A 138 21.66 14.02 -10.22
C PRO A 138 21.54 12.50 -10.26
N VAL A 139 22.68 11.79 -10.29
CA VAL A 139 22.72 10.32 -10.29
C VAL A 139 23.34 9.85 -8.99
N VAL A 140 22.63 9.00 -8.25
CA VAL A 140 23.13 8.31 -7.06
C VAL A 140 23.61 6.93 -7.47
N THR A 141 24.88 6.64 -7.17
CA THR A 141 25.54 5.35 -7.45
C THR A 141 26.14 4.78 -6.18
N GLY A 142 26.53 3.51 -6.20
CA GLY A 142 27.22 2.84 -5.10
C GLY A 142 26.47 1.66 -4.51
N SER A 143 26.76 1.32 -3.25
CA SER A 143 26.23 0.13 -2.56
C SER A 143 24.96 0.39 -1.74
N TYR A 144 24.30 1.53 -1.93
CA TYR A 144 23.04 1.85 -1.26
C TYR A 144 21.94 0.84 -1.64
N ARG A 145 21.14 0.42 -0.65
CA ARG A 145 19.99 -0.46 -0.85
C ARG A 145 18.70 0.32 -0.61
N PRO A 146 17.96 0.65 -1.67
CA PRO A 146 16.69 1.34 -1.53
C PRO A 146 15.65 0.43 -0.83
N PRO A 147 14.63 1.00 -0.18
CA PRO A 147 13.59 0.25 0.54
C PRO A 147 12.52 -0.36 -0.37
N PHE A 148 12.87 -0.66 -1.62
CA PHE A 148 11.97 -1.25 -2.62
C PHE A 148 12.76 -2.14 -3.59
N PRO A 149 12.11 -3.12 -4.24
CA PRO A 149 12.76 -4.01 -5.21
C PRO A 149 13.07 -3.30 -6.53
N ALA A 150 14.01 -3.83 -7.32
CA ALA A 150 14.51 -3.23 -8.56
C ALA A 150 13.42 -2.96 -9.62
N ALA A 151 12.37 -3.74 -9.67
CA ALA A 151 11.26 -3.60 -10.62
C ALA A 151 10.05 -2.84 -10.04
N TYR A 152 10.22 -2.15 -8.91
CA TYR A 152 9.12 -1.42 -8.29
C TYR A 152 8.85 -0.11 -9.01
N GLU A 153 7.58 0.14 -9.28
CA GLU A 153 7.06 1.43 -9.77
C GLU A 153 5.91 1.88 -8.87
N GLY A 154 5.97 3.13 -8.41
CA GLY A 154 4.95 3.69 -7.54
C GLY A 154 5.51 4.47 -6.35
N PRO A 155 4.65 4.96 -5.45
CA PRO A 155 5.08 5.66 -4.24
C PRO A 155 5.77 4.68 -3.28
N VAL A 156 6.99 5.00 -2.83
CA VAL A 156 7.73 4.14 -1.89
C VAL A 156 6.95 3.97 -0.59
N ARG A 157 6.25 5.00 -0.12
CA ARG A 157 5.40 4.90 1.08
C ARG A 157 4.36 3.79 0.98
N ALA A 158 3.67 3.69 -0.17
CA ALA A 158 2.67 2.62 -0.39
C ALA A 158 3.30 1.22 -0.33
N HIS A 159 4.53 1.05 -0.84
CA HIS A 159 5.25 -0.21 -0.71
C HIS A 159 5.54 -0.56 0.76
N ILE A 160 6.03 0.41 1.52
CA ILE A 160 6.32 0.23 2.96
C ILE A 160 5.05 -0.10 3.74
N ASP A 161 3.93 0.58 3.44
CA ASP A 161 2.64 0.32 4.09
C ASP A 161 2.13 -1.11 3.80
N ILE A 162 2.29 -1.60 2.58
CA ILE A 162 1.95 -2.98 2.21
C ILE A 162 2.83 -3.99 2.96
N GLU A 163 4.14 -3.76 3.01
CA GLU A 163 5.05 -4.66 3.73
C GLU A 163 4.82 -4.62 5.24
N SER A 164 4.54 -3.44 5.81
CA SER A 164 4.18 -3.27 7.22
C SER A 164 2.88 -4.00 7.55
N ALA A 165 1.86 -3.88 6.71
CA ALA A 165 0.59 -4.60 6.88
C ALA A 165 0.75 -6.13 6.85
N LYS A 166 1.70 -6.66 6.05
CA LYS A 166 2.05 -8.11 6.07
C LYS A 166 2.64 -8.51 7.42
N VAL A 167 3.52 -7.68 7.97
CA VAL A 167 4.13 -7.92 9.30
C VAL A 167 3.06 -7.86 10.39
N ASP A 168 2.17 -6.86 10.37
CA ASP A 168 1.07 -6.72 11.34
C ASP A 168 0.14 -7.93 11.29
N LYS A 169 -0.19 -8.41 10.09
CA LYS A 169 -0.98 -9.64 9.91
C LYS A 169 -0.28 -10.84 10.57
N ARG A 170 1.04 -10.97 10.38
CA ARG A 170 1.82 -12.06 10.97
C ARG A 170 1.86 -11.96 12.50
N ILE A 171 2.01 -10.77 13.06
CA ILE A 171 1.96 -10.54 14.51
C ILE A 171 0.58 -10.93 15.05
N ALA A 172 -0.51 -10.58 14.36
CA ALA A 172 -1.86 -10.95 14.77
C ALA A 172 -2.10 -12.47 14.71
N GLU A 173 -1.53 -13.18 13.73
CA GLU A 173 -1.55 -14.65 13.67
C GLU A 173 -0.84 -15.27 14.87
N LEU A 174 0.37 -14.80 15.19
CA LEU A 174 1.13 -15.24 16.35
C LEU A 174 0.39 -14.97 17.67
N GLU A 175 -0.34 -13.86 17.78
CA GLU A 175 -1.17 -13.56 18.94
C GLU A 175 -2.32 -14.58 19.09
N ARG A 176 -2.95 -14.96 17.98
CA ARG A 176 -3.97 -16.02 17.97
C ARG A 176 -3.40 -17.37 18.39
N GLU A 177 -2.16 -17.69 18.00
CA GLU A 177 -1.46 -18.92 18.43
C GLU A 177 -1.18 -18.94 19.94
N LYS A 178 -0.97 -17.79 20.59
CA LYS A 178 -0.81 -17.67 22.04
C LYS A 178 -2.08 -17.98 22.83
N TYR A 179 -3.23 -17.62 22.28
CA TYR A 179 -4.51 -17.72 23.01
C TYR A 179 -4.83 -19.11 23.57
N PRO A 180 -4.69 -20.21 22.80
CA PRO A 180 -4.91 -21.55 23.35
C PRO A 180 -3.90 -21.93 24.45
N LEU A 181 -2.69 -21.40 24.42
CA LEU A 181 -1.69 -21.63 25.47
C LEU A 181 -2.09 -20.97 26.78
N TYR A 182 -2.55 -19.73 26.77
CA TYR A 182 -3.09 -19.04 27.94
C TYR A 182 -4.32 -19.79 28.54
N ARG A 183 -5.20 -20.31 27.69
CA ARG A 183 -6.32 -21.10 28.13
C ARG A 183 -5.85 -22.40 28.85
N ARG A 184 -4.83 -23.08 28.32
CA ARG A 184 -4.21 -24.25 28.94
C ARG A 184 -3.53 -23.91 30.27
N GLU A 185 -2.83 -22.80 30.34
CA GLU A 185 -2.22 -22.27 31.54
C GLU A 185 -3.26 -22.07 32.65
N LEU A 186 -4.34 -21.35 32.33
CA LEU A 186 -5.44 -21.10 33.25
C LEU A 186 -6.10 -22.42 33.74
N GLN A 187 -6.28 -23.38 32.83
CA GLN A 187 -6.83 -24.70 33.20
C GLN A 187 -5.88 -25.47 34.11
N ASN A 188 -4.58 -25.42 33.84
CA ASN A 188 -3.55 -26.04 34.65
C ASN A 188 -3.52 -25.48 36.09
N ASP A 189 -3.63 -24.14 36.21
CA ASP A 189 -3.71 -23.47 37.52
C ASP A 189 -4.98 -23.83 38.29
N ARG A 190 -6.12 -23.98 37.62
CA ARG A 190 -7.36 -24.46 38.22
C ARG A 190 -7.18 -25.89 38.73
N ASN A 191 -6.54 -26.78 37.96
CA ASN A 191 -6.27 -28.15 38.32
C ASN A 191 -5.32 -28.23 39.55
N LEU A 192 -4.26 -27.42 39.56
CA LEU A 192 -3.35 -27.30 40.71
C LEU A 192 -4.08 -26.81 41.97
N SER A 193 -4.97 -25.84 41.83
CA SER A 193 -5.77 -25.30 42.93
C SER A 193 -6.77 -26.34 43.47
N ALA A 194 -7.42 -27.09 42.58
CA ALA A 194 -8.30 -28.19 42.94
C ALA A 194 -7.54 -29.29 43.67
N LEU A 195 -6.35 -29.64 43.17
CA LEU A 195 -5.48 -30.66 43.81
C LEU A 195 -5.06 -30.25 45.23
N ARG A 196 -4.80 -28.97 45.48
CA ARG A 196 -4.49 -28.44 46.82
C ARG A 196 -5.66 -28.62 47.79
N ARG A 197 -6.90 -28.40 47.32
CA ARG A 197 -8.14 -28.48 48.13
C ARG A 197 -8.59 -29.90 48.41
N MET A 198 -8.12 -30.92 47.67
CA MET A 198 -8.49 -32.31 47.92
C MET A 198 -8.09 -32.73 49.32
N ARG A 199 -9.04 -33.31 50.09
CA ARG A 199 -8.84 -33.85 51.44
C ARG A 199 -9.63 -35.15 51.60
N VAL A 200 -9.08 -36.08 52.31
CA VAL A 200 -9.82 -37.30 52.77
C VAL A 200 -10.66 -36.90 53.94
N LYS A 201 -11.97 -37.18 53.89
CA LYS A 201 -12.89 -37.02 55.01
C LYS A 201 -13.10 -38.39 55.66
N LYS A 202 -13.10 -38.48 57.03
CA LYS A 202 -13.43 -39.67 57.77
C LYS A 202 -14.93 -40.00 57.61
N GLN A 203 -15.21 -41.19 57.20
CA GLN A 203 -16.59 -41.65 56.98
C GLN A 203 -17.16 -42.21 58.32
N TRP A 204 -17.77 -41.35 59.13
CA TRP A 204 -18.29 -41.66 60.44
C TRP A 204 -19.42 -42.72 60.41
N TRP A 205 -20.14 -42.83 59.30
CA TRP A 205 -21.22 -43.80 59.11
C TRP A 205 -20.73 -45.21 58.74
N ARG A 206 -19.45 -45.43 58.46
CA ARG A 206 -18.89 -46.67 57.92
C ARG A 206 -17.98 -47.39 58.94
N LEU A 207 -17.99 -47.03 60.22
CA LEU A 207 -17.10 -47.63 61.25
C LEU A 207 -15.67 -47.86 60.77
N GLU A 208 -15.12 -46.88 60.01
CA GLU A 208 -13.79 -46.92 59.39
C GLU A 208 -12.72 -47.00 60.48
N SER A 209 -11.83 -47.99 60.35
CA SER A 209 -10.70 -48.11 61.27
C SER A 209 -9.67 -47.01 61.05
N SER A 210 -8.89 -46.66 62.05
CA SER A 210 -7.81 -45.62 61.86
C SER A 210 -6.82 -46.05 60.81
N ALA A 211 -6.48 -47.35 60.72
CA ALA A 211 -5.55 -47.88 59.71
C ALA A 211 -6.04 -47.71 58.25
N GLU A 212 -7.35 -47.91 58.00
CA GLU A 212 -7.96 -47.70 56.68
C GLU A 212 -7.97 -46.22 56.29
N PHE A 213 -8.29 -45.33 57.22
CA PHE A 213 -8.22 -43.88 57.00
C PHE A 213 -6.82 -43.46 56.70
N ASP A 214 -5.79 -43.88 57.42
CA ASP A 214 -4.39 -43.55 57.21
C ASP A 214 -3.88 -44.07 55.88
N LYS A 215 -4.30 -45.22 55.38
CA LYS A 215 -4.02 -45.79 54.11
C LYS A 215 -4.55 -44.85 52.98
N ARG A 216 -5.82 -44.43 53.09
CA ARG A 216 -6.45 -43.48 52.13
C ARG A 216 -5.75 -42.12 52.11
N VAL A 217 -5.33 -41.60 53.23
CA VAL A 217 -4.54 -40.38 53.35
C VAL A 217 -3.18 -40.55 52.64
N GLY A 218 -2.54 -41.71 52.85
CA GLY A 218 -1.28 -42.05 52.18
C GLY A 218 -1.40 -42.12 50.64
N GLU A 219 -2.47 -42.77 50.18
CA GLU A 219 -2.80 -42.84 48.74
C GLU A 219 -3.04 -41.45 48.13
N LEU A 220 -3.84 -40.59 48.78
CA LEU A 220 -4.06 -39.24 48.37
C LEU A 220 -2.77 -38.42 48.35
N ARG A 221 -1.86 -38.59 49.31
CA ARG A 221 -0.57 -37.92 49.34
C ARG A 221 0.29 -38.32 48.13
N ARG A 222 0.37 -39.62 47.81
CA ARG A 222 1.10 -40.13 46.63
C ARG A 222 0.51 -39.56 45.34
N HIS A 223 -0.80 -39.64 45.16
CA HIS A 223 -1.50 -39.07 44.02
C HIS A 223 -1.23 -37.55 43.85
N LYS A 224 -1.27 -36.79 44.95
CA LYS A 224 -0.97 -35.36 44.93
C LYS A 224 0.46 -35.06 44.50
N VAL A 225 1.44 -35.85 44.90
CA VAL A 225 2.84 -35.66 44.50
C VAL A 225 3.01 -35.92 43.01
N GLU A 226 2.43 -36.99 42.50
CA GLU A 226 2.47 -37.35 41.09
C GLU A 226 1.79 -36.31 40.21
N MET A 227 0.58 -35.90 40.54
CA MET A 227 -0.16 -34.89 39.78
C MET A 227 0.51 -33.50 39.82
N ARG A 228 1.12 -33.12 40.95
CA ARG A 228 1.92 -31.88 41.00
C ARG A 228 3.12 -31.92 40.08
N ARG A 229 3.81 -33.08 39.95
CA ARG A 229 4.91 -33.22 39.00
C ARG A 229 4.43 -33.04 37.57
N LYS A 230 3.32 -33.69 37.21
CA LYS A 230 2.69 -33.61 35.90
C LYS A 230 2.30 -32.16 35.58
N TYR A 231 1.54 -31.49 36.44
CA TYR A 231 1.09 -30.10 36.17
C TYR A 231 2.23 -29.08 36.13
N ARG A 232 3.28 -29.27 36.93
CA ARG A 232 4.49 -28.43 36.84
C ARG A 232 5.27 -28.65 35.54
N TYR A 233 5.28 -29.87 35.02
CA TYR A 233 5.87 -30.15 33.72
C TYR A 233 5.05 -29.48 32.60
N GLU A 234 3.74 -29.66 32.63
CA GLU A 234 2.82 -29.00 31.68
C GLU A 234 2.97 -27.48 31.72
N ALA A 235 3.05 -26.85 32.88
CA ALA A 235 3.25 -25.42 33.03
C ALA A 235 4.54 -24.97 32.38
N ARG A 236 5.65 -25.70 32.54
CA ARG A 236 6.93 -25.37 31.87
C ARG A 236 6.81 -25.46 30.36
N MET A 237 6.16 -26.49 29.83
CA MET A 237 5.97 -26.66 28.39
C MET A 237 5.11 -25.55 27.80
N ILE A 238 4.05 -25.15 28.51
CA ILE A 238 3.18 -24.03 28.09
C ILE A 238 3.97 -22.73 28.09
N GLN A 239 4.74 -22.43 29.16
CA GLN A 239 5.55 -21.23 29.25
C GLN A 239 6.62 -21.17 28.16
N GLN A 240 7.29 -22.28 27.86
CA GLN A 240 8.23 -22.37 26.75
C GLN A 240 7.57 -22.07 25.40
N GLY A 241 6.31 -22.51 25.20
CA GLY A 241 5.53 -22.21 24.02
C GLY A 241 5.23 -20.71 23.90
N ILE A 242 4.78 -20.09 24.99
CA ILE A 242 4.51 -18.64 25.06
C ILE A 242 5.77 -17.83 24.78
N ASP A 243 6.89 -18.17 25.40
CA ASP A 243 8.17 -17.47 25.23
C ASP A 243 8.70 -17.60 23.80
N ARG A 244 8.50 -18.75 23.15
CA ARG A 244 8.87 -18.96 21.74
C ARG A 244 8.08 -18.03 20.82
N ILE A 245 6.77 -17.95 21.00
CA ILE A 245 5.92 -17.07 20.20
C ILE A 245 6.25 -15.60 20.50
N ALA A 246 6.51 -15.23 21.75
CA ALA A 246 6.91 -13.87 22.12
C ALA A 246 8.19 -13.43 21.39
N ARG A 247 9.21 -14.31 21.32
CA ARG A 247 10.44 -14.03 20.56
C ARG A 247 10.20 -13.87 19.07
N GLN A 248 9.27 -14.66 18.50
CA GLN A 248 8.88 -14.50 17.09
C GLN A 248 8.18 -13.16 16.85
N GLN A 249 7.27 -12.75 17.72
CA GLN A 249 6.61 -11.44 17.63
C GLN A 249 7.60 -10.28 17.74
N GLU A 250 8.59 -10.38 18.63
CA GLU A 250 9.63 -9.37 18.76
C GLU A 250 10.51 -9.27 17.50
N ALA A 251 10.84 -10.41 16.88
CA ALA A 251 11.57 -10.44 15.61
C ALA A 251 10.77 -9.77 14.48
N GLU A 252 9.45 -9.99 14.41
CA GLU A 252 8.59 -9.33 13.41
C GLU A 252 8.48 -7.82 13.67
N ARG A 253 8.32 -7.37 14.92
CA ARG A 253 8.35 -5.93 15.28
C ARG A 253 9.68 -5.27 14.92
N LEU A 254 10.79 -5.99 15.06
CA LEU A 254 12.10 -5.48 14.64
C LEU A 254 12.19 -5.30 13.13
N LYS A 255 11.58 -6.20 12.33
CA LYS A 255 11.48 -6.03 10.88
C LYS A 255 10.71 -4.77 10.52
N GLN A 256 9.58 -4.53 11.17
CA GLN A 256 8.77 -3.33 10.96
C GLN A 256 9.56 -2.05 11.25
N LYS A 257 10.25 -1.99 12.37
CA LYS A 257 11.14 -0.86 12.70
C LYS A 257 12.25 -0.65 11.67
N LYS A 258 12.81 -1.73 11.13
CA LYS A 258 13.83 -1.64 10.07
C LYS A 258 13.27 -1.09 8.76
N LEU A 259 12.04 -1.49 8.39
CA LEU A 259 11.35 -0.98 7.22
C LEU A 259 11.10 0.53 7.33
N GLU A 260 10.54 1.00 8.44
CA GLU A 260 10.32 2.43 8.68
C GLU A 260 11.62 3.22 8.68
N LYS A 261 12.65 2.74 9.36
CA LYS A 261 13.96 3.38 9.35
C LYS A 261 14.56 3.47 7.94
N SER A 262 14.43 2.40 7.15
CA SER A 262 14.91 2.37 5.77
C SER A 262 14.19 3.40 4.89
N TYR A 263 12.87 3.61 5.12
CA TYR A 263 12.11 4.64 4.47
C TYR A 263 12.55 6.06 4.90
N GLU A 264 12.73 6.29 6.21
CA GLU A 264 13.22 7.57 6.72
C GLU A 264 14.60 7.93 6.14
N ASP A 265 15.52 6.96 6.10
CA ASP A 265 16.87 7.15 5.54
C ASP A 265 16.81 7.44 4.04
N PHE A 266 15.87 6.80 3.32
CA PHE A 266 15.60 7.10 1.92
C PHE A 266 15.08 8.53 1.72
N MET A 267 14.12 8.99 2.50
CA MET A 267 13.61 10.35 2.42
C MET A 267 14.66 11.41 2.79
N LYS A 268 15.55 11.11 3.75
CA LYS A 268 16.70 11.96 4.07
C LYS A 268 17.66 12.06 2.88
N LEU A 269 17.93 10.95 2.18
CA LEU A 269 18.74 10.96 0.95
C LEU A 269 18.11 11.88 -0.11
N LEU A 270 16.81 11.78 -0.36
CA LEU A 270 16.11 12.65 -1.32
C LEU A 270 16.20 14.13 -0.93
N THR A 271 15.98 14.44 0.36
CA THR A 271 16.10 15.80 0.89
C THR A 271 17.52 16.35 0.71
N PHE A 272 18.52 15.53 1.00
CA PHE A 272 19.93 15.92 0.79
C PHE A 272 20.22 16.21 -0.69
N VAL A 273 19.80 15.34 -1.60
CA VAL A 273 19.98 15.55 -3.06
C VAL A 273 19.26 16.80 -3.53
N ALA A 274 18.04 17.06 -3.04
CA ALA A 274 17.31 18.29 -3.35
C ALA A 274 18.09 19.54 -2.94
N THR A 275 18.66 19.53 -1.73
CA THR A 275 19.46 20.67 -1.21
C THR A 275 20.71 20.90 -2.04
N VAL A 276 21.43 19.82 -2.39
CA VAL A 276 22.64 19.92 -3.24
C VAL A 276 22.30 20.39 -4.65
N ALA A 277 21.21 19.89 -5.25
CA ALA A 277 20.78 20.30 -6.60
C ALA A 277 20.44 21.79 -6.64
N VAL A 278 19.75 22.33 -5.64
CA VAL A 278 19.42 23.77 -5.53
C VAL A 278 20.70 24.59 -5.39
N SER A 279 21.64 24.19 -4.54
CA SER A 279 22.90 24.90 -4.37
C SER A 279 23.73 24.96 -5.65
N TYR A 280 23.75 23.85 -6.43
CA TYR A 280 24.48 23.79 -7.70
C TYR A 280 23.85 24.69 -8.78
N THR A 281 22.52 24.76 -8.85
CA THR A 281 21.83 25.66 -9.79
C THR A 281 22.06 27.14 -9.48
N HIS A 282 22.12 27.50 -8.19
CA HIS A 282 22.45 28.85 -7.76
C HIS A 282 23.89 29.28 -8.13
N LEU A 283 24.87 28.39 -7.89
CA LEU A 283 26.26 28.65 -8.25
C LEU A 283 26.40 28.86 -9.75
N ARG A 284 25.76 28.06 -10.60
CA ARG A 284 25.85 28.18 -12.06
C ARG A 284 25.13 29.42 -12.59
N ALA A 285 24.03 29.85 -11.95
CA ALA A 285 23.36 31.08 -12.28
C ALA A 285 24.22 32.33 -11.99
N HIS A 286 25.06 32.28 -10.96
CA HIS A 286 26.02 33.36 -10.69
C HIS A 286 27.20 33.39 -11.64
N GLU A 287 27.67 32.24 -12.14
CA GLU A 287 28.74 32.18 -13.13
C GLU A 287 28.32 32.75 -14.50
N THR A 288 27.05 32.53 -14.92
CA THR A 288 26.53 33.04 -16.20
C THR A 288 26.16 34.52 -16.19
N VAL A 289 26.23 35.21 -15.07
CA VAL A 289 25.99 36.67 -14.93
C VAL A 289 27.33 37.45 -14.96
N LEU A 290 28.45 36.74 -14.86
CA LEU A 290 29.81 37.35 -14.86
C LEU A 290 30.56 37.22 -16.19
N ASP A 291 29.98 36.59 -17.22
CA ASP A 291 30.43 36.62 -18.62
C ASP A 291 29.55 37.59 -19.46
#